data_c8db563c799cd06b9a2133f4806a7aa2
#
_entry.id   c8db563c799cd06b9a2133f4806a7aa2
#
_cell.length_a   1.000
_cell.length_b   1.000
_cell.length_c   1.000
_cell.angle_alpha   90.00
_cell.angle_beta   90.00
_cell.angle_gamma   90.00
#
_symmetry.space_group_name_H-M   'P 1'
#
loop_
_entity.id
_entity.type
_entity.pdbx_description
1 polymer ?
#
loop_
_entity_poly.entity_id
_entity_poly.type
_entity_poly.pdbx_seq_one_letter_code
_entity_poly.pdbx_strand_id
1 'polypeptide(L)'
;MNRLEYILAVIEEKSITKAAKRLYITQPTLTKYINQLEDEYGVKFFDRSTTPIRLTEAGQLYVEKKKMMIEEERSLRSQLKSIEDKKITLTIGSGHTRGEKFLPYALKQFCDLHSNVDFCITFPDEIDFYKKLKSGAIDLAFGVIDVTNNMDIEYLEMTVESMGIVVPTEWGFLPQDADPSLTCQHPLPITADMLNGRDVIIPGRSTGADITFMEMLSKYNIQFGRVITANNMIILRELIQYGLGYSFISVNKQIPRNCILCSMPGISSKRIGRCAYIRSHPHVELLRELSGMIFQSIKLLG
;
A
#
# COMPACT_ATOMS: atom_id res chain seq x y z
N MET A 1 -2.46 20.25 -21.01
CA MET A 1 -2.04 20.18 -19.60
C MET A 1 -3.29 19.95 -18.76
N ASN A 2 -3.27 18.95 -17.88
CA ASN A 2 -4.47 18.50 -17.17
C ASN A 2 -4.78 19.46 -16.01
N ARG A 3 -6.05 19.86 -15.84
CA ARG A 3 -6.51 20.76 -14.76
C ARG A 3 -6.09 20.31 -13.36
N LEU A 4 -5.93 19.02 -13.15
CA LEU A 4 -5.49 18.44 -11.87
C LEU A 4 -4.01 18.72 -11.58
N GLU A 5 -3.14 18.80 -12.59
CA GLU A 5 -1.70 19.06 -12.41
C GLU A 5 -1.41 20.36 -11.70
N TYR A 6 -2.22 21.41 -11.98
CA TYR A 6 -2.10 22.70 -11.30
C TYR A 6 -2.41 22.62 -9.81
N ILE A 7 -3.47 21.90 -9.46
CA ILE A 7 -3.86 21.68 -8.06
C ILE A 7 -2.79 20.86 -7.34
N LEU A 8 -2.32 19.77 -7.94
CA LEU A 8 -1.29 18.90 -7.36
C LEU A 8 0.02 19.65 -7.14
N ALA A 9 0.46 20.48 -8.08
CA ALA A 9 1.66 21.28 -7.91
C ALA A 9 1.56 22.24 -6.72
N VAL A 10 0.39 22.86 -6.48
CA VAL A 10 0.19 23.75 -5.32
C VAL A 10 0.20 22.95 -4.00
N ILE A 11 -0.36 21.74 -3.99
CA ILE A 11 -0.35 20.85 -2.83
C ILE A 11 1.08 20.47 -2.45
N GLU A 12 1.89 20.04 -3.42
CA GLU A 12 3.27 19.60 -3.21
C GLU A 12 4.18 20.74 -2.77
N GLU A 13 4.08 21.89 -3.46
CA GLU A 13 4.91 23.05 -3.16
C GLU A 13 4.42 23.86 -1.94
N LYS A 14 3.19 23.62 -1.49
CA LYS A 14 2.54 24.39 -0.40
C LYS A 14 2.59 25.90 -0.62
N SER A 15 2.68 26.34 -1.89
CA SER A 15 2.84 27.74 -2.31
C SER A 15 2.47 27.90 -3.76
N ILE A 16 1.54 28.81 -4.07
CA ILE A 16 1.13 29.12 -5.44
C ILE A 16 2.32 29.67 -6.26
N THR A 17 3.17 30.51 -5.64
CA THR A 17 4.33 31.08 -6.31
C THR A 17 5.37 30.02 -6.70
N LYS A 18 5.68 29.09 -5.79
CA LYS A 18 6.60 27.99 -6.08
C LYS A 18 6.03 27.04 -7.13
N ALA A 19 4.75 26.68 -6.99
CA ALA A 19 4.04 25.84 -7.96
C ALA A 19 4.04 26.46 -9.37
N ALA A 20 3.78 27.77 -9.49
CA ALA A 20 3.84 28.46 -10.77
C ALA A 20 5.24 28.39 -11.41
N LYS A 21 6.30 28.59 -10.62
CA LYS A 21 7.70 28.44 -11.09
C LYS A 21 7.97 27.03 -11.60
N ARG A 22 7.56 26.01 -10.84
CA ARG A 22 7.73 24.60 -11.22
C ARG A 22 6.99 24.26 -12.53
N LEU A 23 5.83 24.86 -12.73
CA LEU A 23 5.00 24.65 -13.93
C LEU A 23 5.41 25.52 -15.12
N TYR A 24 6.46 26.34 -14.96
CA TYR A 24 6.93 27.30 -15.99
C TYR A 24 5.86 28.29 -16.46
N ILE A 25 4.99 28.74 -15.52
CA ILE A 25 3.96 29.77 -15.75
C ILE A 25 4.07 30.89 -14.73
N THR A 26 3.37 32.01 -14.99
CA THR A 26 3.33 33.10 -14.01
C THR A 26 2.35 32.81 -12.88
N GLN A 27 2.65 33.34 -11.70
CA GLN A 27 1.77 33.19 -10.53
C GLN A 27 0.34 33.74 -10.77
N PRO A 28 0.14 34.93 -11.44
CA PRO A 28 -1.20 35.36 -11.80
C PRO A 28 -1.96 34.39 -12.69
N THR A 29 -1.28 33.74 -13.63
CA THR A 29 -1.87 32.73 -14.52
C THR A 29 -2.36 31.53 -13.72
N LEU A 30 -1.55 30.98 -12.81
CA LEU A 30 -1.94 29.86 -11.96
C LEU A 30 -3.10 30.24 -11.03
N THR A 31 -3.03 31.43 -10.42
CA THR A 31 -4.10 31.93 -9.54
C THR A 31 -5.42 32.08 -10.30
N LYS A 32 -5.39 32.67 -11.49
CA LYS A 32 -6.57 32.82 -12.35
C LYS A 32 -7.18 31.45 -12.65
N TYR A 33 -6.33 30.48 -12.95
CA TYR A 33 -6.78 29.14 -13.29
C TYR A 33 -7.46 28.42 -12.12
N ILE A 34 -6.87 28.53 -10.91
CA ILE A 34 -7.45 27.95 -9.70
C ILE A 34 -8.79 28.64 -9.38
N ASN A 35 -8.84 29.96 -9.49
CA ASN A 35 -10.07 30.71 -9.26
C ASN A 35 -11.19 30.29 -10.22
N GLN A 36 -10.89 30.18 -11.52
CA GLN A 36 -11.87 29.72 -12.51
C GLN A 36 -12.42 28.34 -12.17
N LEU A 37 -11.55 27.42 -11.69
CA LEU A 37 -11.96 26.11 -11.31
C LEU A 37 -12.81 26.12 -10.02
N GLU A 38 -12.43 26.91 -9.03
CA GLU A 38 -13.20 27.12 -7.80
C GLU A 38 -14.58 27.73 -8.11
N ASP A 39 -14.64 28.66 -9.04
CA ASP A 39 -15.89 29.31 -9.47
C ASP A 39 -16.79 28.33 -10.24
N GLU A 40 -16.21 27.46 -11.09
CA GLU A 40 -16.93 26.40 -11.82
C GLU A 40 -17.66 25.44 -10.86
N TYR A 41 -17.02 25.12 -9.74
CA TYR A 41 -17.59 24.21 -8.73
C TYR A 41 -18.32 24.94 -7.59
N GLY A 42 -18.24 26.26 -7.53
CA GLY A 42 -18.89 27.07 -6.50
C GLY A 42 -18.30 26.93 -5.09
N VAL A 43 -17.08 26.37 -4.97
CA VAL A 43 -16.41 26.11 -3.69
C VAL A 43 -14.92 26.46 -3.78
N LYS A 44 -14.32 26.78 -2.62
CA LYS A 44 -12.88 27.01 -2.52
C LYS A 44 -12.14 25.71 -2.30
N PHE A 45 -11.09 25.47 -3.06
CA PHE A 45 -10.23 24.28 -2.93
C PHE A 45 -9.04 24.52 -2.00
N PHE A 46 -8.62 25.79 -1.85
CA PHE A 46 -7.50 26.15 -0.99
C PHE A 46 -7.92 27.15 0.10
N ASP A 47 -7.47 26.88 1.31
CA ASP A 47 -7.45 27.86 2.38
C ASP A 47 -6.20 28.73 2.23
N ARG A 48 -6.44 29.99 1.82
CA ARG A 48 -5.38 30.98 1.57
C ARG A 48 -5.09 31.84 2.80
N SER A 49 -5.85 31.67 3.88
CA SER A 49 -5.62 32.36 5.16
C SER A 49 -4.45 31.79 5.93
N THR A 50 -4.03 30.56 5.61
CA THR A 50 -2.95 29.83 6.28
C THR A 50 -1.65 29.89 5.49
N THR A 51 -0.54 29.93 6.23
CA THR A 51 0.81 29.76 5.66
C THR A 51 1.48 28.60 6.39
N PRO A 52 1.82 27.50 5.71
CA PRO A 52 1.65 27.22 4.29
C PRO A 52 0.20 27.02 3.86
N ILE A 53 -0.11 27.28 2.58
CA ILE A 53 -1.43 27.08 1.98
C ILE A 53 -1.87 25.62 2.10
N ARG A 54 -3.14 25.38 2.43
CA ARG A 54 -3.70 24.03 2.63
C ARG A 54 -4.94 23.81 1.77
N LEU A 55 -5.23 22.53 1.47
CA LEU A 55 -6.53 22.18 0.89
C LEU A 55 -7.64 22.35 1.91
N THR A 56 -8.80 22.81 1.42
CA THR A 56 -10.07 22.68 2.12
C THR A 56 -10.57 21.24 2.02
N GLU A 57 -11.62 20.90 2.78
CA GLU A 57 -12.30 19.61 2.66
C GLU A 57 -12.85 19.40 1.22
N ALA A 58 -13.43 20.43 0.62
CA ALA A 58 -13.88 20.40 -0.77
C ALA A 58 -12.72 20.17 -1.75
N GLY A 59 -11.57 20.80 -1.51
CA GLY A 59 -10.35 20.59 -2.30
C GLY A 59 -9.83 19.16 -2.20
N GLN A 60 -9.85 18.57 -1.01
CA GLN A 60 -9.45 17.16 -0.80
C GLN A 60 -10.36 16.21 -1.57
N LEU A 61 -11.68 16.39 -1.44
CA LEU A 61 -12.68 15.61 -2.16
C LEU A 61 -12.52 15.74 -3.68
N TYR A 62 -12.30 16.96 -4.18
CA TYR A 62 -12.08 17.21 -5.61
C TYR A 62 -10.87 16.43 -6.13
N VAL A 63 -9.72 16.51 -5.45
CA VAL A 63 -8.49 15.83 -5.85
C VAL A 63 -8.69 14.31 -5.85
N GLU A 64 -9.32 13.77 -4.82
CA GLU A 64 -9.61 12.35 -4.73
C GLU A 64 -10.47 11.87 -5.89
N LYS A 65 -11.60 12.53 -6.13
CA LYS A 65 -12.52 12.16 -7.21
C LYS A 65 -11.90 12.32 -8.59
N LYS A 66 -11.14 13.39 -8.82
CA LYS A 66 -10.44 13.60 -10.10
C LYS A 66 -9.37 12.55 -10.39
N LYS A 67 -8.61 12.14 -9.39
CA LYS A 67 -7.66 11.03 -9.55
C LYS A 67 -8.37 9.74 -9.97
N MET A 68 -9.49 9.41 -9.32
CA MET A 68 -10.30 8.24 -9.70
C MET A 68 -10.80 8.31 -11.14
N MET A 69 -11.35 9.47 -11.56
CA MET A 69 -11.85 9.66 -12.92
C MET A 69 -10.75 9.51 -13.98
N ILE A 70 -9.52 9.96 -13.69
CA ILE A 70 -8.39 9.81 -14.59
C ILE A 70 -7.97 8.33 -14.69
N GLU A 71 -7.96 7.60 -13.58
CA GLU A 71 -7.66 6.17 -13.58
C GLU A 71 -8.71 5.37 -14.36
N GLU A 72 -9.98 5.71 -14.20
CA GLU A 72 -11.09 5.09 -14.94
C GLU A 72 -11.01 5.36 -16.44
N GLU A 73 -10.73 6.61 -16.84
CA GLU A 73 -10.49 6.98 -18.23
C GLU A 73 -9.30 6.21 -18.85
N ARG A 74 -8.22 6.04 -18.06
CA ARG A 74 -7.05 5.25 -18.50
C ARG A 74 -7.43 3.79 -18.69
N SER A 75 -8.19 3.22 -17.77
CA SER A 75 -8.71 1.85 -17.85
C SER A 75 -9.59 1.67 -19.09
N LEU A 76 -10.53 2.59 -19.32
CA LEU A 76 -11.40 2.57 -20.50
C LEU A 76 -10.58 2.59 -21.80
N ARG A 77 -9.58 3.48 -21.91
CA ARG A 77 -8.71 3.53 -23.10
C ARG A 77 -7.94 2.23 -23.32
N SER A 78 -7.46 1.60 -22.24
CA SER A 78 -6.79 0.31 -22.32
C SER A 78 -7.73 -0.78 -22.81
N GLN A 79 -8.95 -0.84 -22.29
CA GLN A 79 -9.98 -1.80 -22.71
C GLN A 79 -10.39 -1.60 -24.17
N LEU A 80 -10.59 -0.36 -24.61
CA LEU A 80 -10.93 -0.08 -26.02
C LEU A 80 -9.79 -0.50 -26.96
N LYS A 81 -8.54 -0.24 -26.57
CA LYS A 81 -7.39 -0.66 -27.36
C LYS A 81 -7.25 -2.18 -27.41
N SER A 82 -7.51 -2.88 -26.32
CA SER A 82 -7.47 -4.36 -26.28
C SER A 82 -8.51 -5.00 -27.21
N ILE A 83 -9.68 -4.36 -27.34
CA ILE A 83 -10.72 -4.82 -28.29
C ILE A 83 -10.22 -4.71 -29.73
N GLU A 84 -9.56 -3.60 -30.07
CA GLU A 84 -9.01 -3.36 -31.42
C GLU A 84 -7.86 -4.32 -31.75
N ASP A 85 -6.92 -4.50 -30.81
CA ASP A 85 -5.73 -5.35 -30.96
C ASP A 85 -6.02 -6.85 -30.79
N LYS A 86 -7.25 -7.25 -30.42
CA LYS A 86 -7.62 -8.61 -30.00
C LYS A 86 -6.74 -9.17 -28.87
N LYS A 87 -6.12 -8.30 -28.11
CA LYS A 87 -5.31 -8.62 -26.94
C LYS A 87 -6.06 -8.28 -25.66
N ILE A 88 -5.92 -9.13 -24.67
CA ILE A 88 -6.48 -8.91 -23.34
C ILE A 88 -5.40 -8.25 -22.49
N THR A 89 -5.67 -7.12 -21.86
CA THR A 89 -4.76 -6.52 -20.87
C THR A 89 -5.34 -6.73 -19.48
N LEU A 90 -4.60 -7.41 -18.61
CA LEU A 90 -4.99 -7.60 -17.21
C LEU A 90 -4.09 -6.73 -16.31
N THR A 91 -4.74 -5.90 -15.49
CA THR A 91 -4.06 -5.05 -14.51
C THR A 91 -4.07 -5.71 -13.14
N ILE A 92 -2.88 -6.02 -12.62
CA ILE A 92 -2.70 -6.66 -11.32
C ILE A 92 -2.27 -5.59 -10.31
N GLY A 93 -3.09 -5.38 -9.27
CA GLY A 93 -2.71 -4.62 -8.10
C GLY A 93 -2.09 -5.54 -7.04
N SER A 94 -0.86 -5.28 -6.61
CA SER A 94 -0.19 -6.13 -5.62
C SER A 94 0.48 -5.34 -4.52
N GLY A 95 0.61 -5.94 -3.34
CA GLY A 95 1.57 -5.49 -2.34
C GLY A 95 3.01 -5.73 -2.84
N HIS A 96 3.92 -4.78 -2.58
CA HIS A 96 5.30 -4.82 -3.09
C HIS A 96 6.01 -6.15 -2.82
N THR A 97 6.09 -6.56 -1.56
CA THR A 97 6.85 -7.77 -1.15
C THR A 97 6.30 -9.05 -1.77
N ARG A 98 4.97 -9.18 -1.83
CA ARG A 98 4.32 -10.36 -2.41
C ARG A 98 4.44 -10.37 -3.93
N GLY A 99 4.17 -9.22 -4.55
CA GLY A 99 4.28 -9.08 -6.00
C GLY A 99 5.68 -9.38 -6.49
N GLU A 100 6.70 -8.80 -5.88
CA GLU A 100 8.10 -9.04 -6.22
C GLU A 100 8.49 -10.52 -6.13
N LYS A 101 8.05 -11.21 -5.07
CA LYS A 101 8.45 -12.61 -4.83
C LYS A 101 7.70 -13.61 -5.70
N PHE A 102 6.39 -13.46 -5.88
CA PHE A 102 5.54 -14.54 -6.40
C PHE A 102 5.00 -14.29 -7.81
N LEU A 103 4.76 -13.02 -8.22
CA LEU A 103 4.19 -12.75 -9.53
C LEU A 103 5.12 -13.16 -10.69
N PRO A 104 6.45 -12.95 -10.66
CA PRO A 104 7.29 -13.29 -11.80
C PRO A 104 7.18 -14.76 -12.22
N TYR A 105 7.16 -15.68 -11.27
CA TYR A 105 7.03 -17.10 -11.56
C TYR A 105 5.64 -17.45 -12.11
N ALA A 106 4.58 -16.96 -11.47
CA ALA A 106 3.22 -17.22 -11.91
C ALA A 106 2.93 -16.65 -13.30
N LEU A 107 3.38 -15.41 -13.56
CA LEU A 107 3.19 -14.75 -14.84
C LEU A 107 3.99 -15.42 -15.97
N LYS A 108 5.19 -15.93 -15.69
CA LYS A 108 5.94 -16.70 -16.70
C LYS A 108 5.14 -17.89 -17.18
N GLN A 109 4.59 -18.68 -16.26
CA GLN A 109 3.78 -19.85 -16.63
C GLN A 109 2.51 -19.46 -17.36
N PHE A 110 1.84 -18.37 -16.91
CA PHE A 110 0.61 -17.90 -17.53
C PHE A 110 0.85 -17.39 -18.96
N CYS A 111 1.92 -16.61 -19.19
CA CYS A 111 2.28 -16.11 -20.52
C CYS A 111 2.63 -17.24 -21.51
N ASP A 112 3.18 -18.36 -21.04
CA ASP A 112 3.48 -19.51 -21.89
C ASP A 112 2.20 -20.18 -22.42
N LEU A 113 1.09 -20.04 -21.71
CA LEU A 113 -0.22 -20.60 -22.11
C LEU A 113 -1.11 -19.58 -22.84
N HIS A 114 -0.98 -18.29 -22.53
CA HIS A 114 -1.84 -17.21 -23.00
C HIS A 114 -1.05 -16.09 -23.67
N SER A 115 -0.60 -16.32 -24.90
CA SER A 115 0.25 -15.37 -25.66
C SER A 115 -0.48 -14.07 -26.07
N ASN A 116 -1.81 -14.04 -25.98
CA ASN A 116 -2.66 -12.89 -26.29
C ASN A 116 -3.01 -12.04 -25.07
N VAL A 117 -2.44 -12.34 -23.89
CA VAL A 117 -2.66 -11.59 -22.66
C VAL A 117 -1.44 -10.74 -22.31
N ASP A 118 -1.64 -9.43 -22.23
CA ASP A 118 -0.65 -8.47 -21.74
C ASP A 118 -0.94 -8.15 -20.28
N PHE A 119 0.09 -7.77 -19.52
CA PHE A 119 -0.04 -7.45 -18.10
C PHE A 119 0.41 -6.03 -17.77
N CYS A 120 -0.34 -5.38 -16.89
CA CYS A 120 0.08 -4.17 -16.18
C CYS A 120 0.16 -4.48 -14.68
N ILE A 121 1.33 -4.31 -14.07
CA ILE A 121 1.50 -4.54 -12.63
C ILE A 121 1.59 -3.20 -11.93
N THR A 122 0.75 -3.01 -10.92
CA THR A 122 0.69 -1.78 -10.12
C THR A 122 0.80 -2.09 -8.64
N PHE A 123 1.23 -1.11 -7.86
CA PHE A 123 1.39 -1.25 -6.41
C PHE A 123 0.55 -0.20 -5.68
N PRO A 124 -0.78 -0.33 -5.71
CA PRO A 124 -1.67 0.58 -4.98
C PRO A 124 -1.62 0.29 -3.48
N ASP A 125 -2.09 1.23 -2.69
CA ASP A 125 -2.29 0.99 -1.26
C ASP A 125 -3.30 -0.15 -1.05
N GLU A 126 -2.97 -1.13 -0.19
CA GLU A 126 -3.81 -2.33 0.01
C GLU A 126 -5.22 -1.98 0.48
N ILE A 127 -5.38 -0.89 1.22
CA ILE A 127 -6.69 -0.38 1.66
C ILE A 127 -7.59 0.05 0.48
N ASP A 128 -7.01 0.37 -0.66
CA ASP A 128 -7.73 0.81 -1.87
C ASP A 128 -8.06 -0.34 -2.82
N PHE A 129 -7.63 -1.57 -2.55
CA PHE A 129 -7.82 -2.71 -3.47
C PHE A 129 -9.28 -2.92 -3.84
N TYR A 130 -10.19 -2.92 -2.88
CA TYR A 130 -11.62 -3.08 -3.16
C TYR A 130 -12.16 -1.99 -4.09
N LYS A 131 -11.83 -0.73 -3.79
CA LYS A 131 -12.26 0.43 -4.57
C LYS A 131 -11.73 0.37 -6.02
N LYS A 132 -10.48 -0.07 -6.19
CA LYS A 132 -9.83 -0.21 -7.50
C LYS A 132 -10.38 -1.39 -8.31
N LEU A 133 -10.70 -2.51 -7.66
CA LEU A 133 -11.42 -3.62 -8.30
C LEU A 133 -12.79 -3.17 -8.80
N LYS A 134 -13.56 -2.44 -7.98
CA LYS A 134 -14.89 -1.94 -8.34
C LYS A 134 -14.87 -0.93 -9.48
N SER A 135 -13.84 -0.10 -9.57
CA SER A 135 -13.69 0.87 -10.66
C SER A 135 -13.07 0.29 -11.93
N GLY A 136 -12.61 -0.98 -11.92
CA GLY A 136 -11.88 -1.56 -13.04
C GLY A 136 -10.45 -0.99 -13.20
N ALA A 137 -9.95 -0.25 -12.22
CA ALA A 137 -8.57 0.24 -12.24
C ALA A 137 -7.54 -0.89 -12.04
N ILE A 138 -7.95 -1.99 -11.42
CA ILE A 138 -7.25 -3.26 -11.37
C ILE A 138 -8.26 -4.39 -11.61
N ASP A 139 -7.82 -5.46 -12.27
CA ASP A 139 -8.64 -6.64 -12.57
C ASP A 139 -8.43 -7.73 -11.51
N LEU A 140 -7.22 -7.82 -10.99
CA LEU A 140 -6.83 -8.74 -9.91
C LEU A 140 -6.13 -7.96 -8.80
N ALA A 141 -6.54 -8.18 -7.56
CA ALA A 141 -5.82 -7.72 -6.38
C ALA A 141 -5.10 -8.89 -5.70
N PHE A 142 -3.79 -8.74 -5.43
CA PHE A 142 -2.98 -9.72 -4.72
C PHE A 142 -2.36 -9.10 -3.48
N GLY A 143 -2.98 -9.31 -2.32
CA GLY A 143 -2.57 -8.69 -1.06
C GLY A 143 -3.48 -9.01 0.11
N VAL A 144 -3.43 -8.19 1.15
CA VAL A 144 -4.38 -8.26 2.27
C VAL A 144 -5.61 -7.46 1.89
N ILE A 145 -6.71 -8.16 1.68
CA ILE A 145 -7.95 -7.58 1.19
C ILE A 145 -9.06 -7.95 2.16
N ASP A 146 -9.81 -6.95 2.61
CA ASP A 146 -11.04 -7.20 3.33
C ASP A 146 -12.14 -7.59 2.34
N VAL A 147 -12.57 -8.85 2.42
CA VAL A 147 -13.63 -9.42 1.58
C VAL A 147 -14.92 -9.63 2.35
N THR A 148 -14.96 -9.24 3.63
CA THR A 148 -16.17 -9.38 4.46
C THR A 148 -17.30 -8.53 3.89
N ASN A 149 -18.48 -9.16 3.72
CA ASN A 149 -19.70 -8.53 3.21
C ASN A 149 -19.72 -8.09 1.73
N ASN A 150 -18.80 -8.58 0.88
CA ASN A 150 -18.76 -8.23 -0.55
C ASN A 150 -19.12 -9.43 -1.42
N MET A 151 -20.41 -9.60 -1.73
CA MET A 151 -20.93 -10.73 -2.52
C MET A 151 -20.50 -10.73 -4.00
N ASP A 152 -20.03 -9.59 -4.50
CA ASP A 152 -19.58 -9.41 -5.88
C ASP A 152 -18.09 -9.70 -6.09
N ILE A 153 -17.35 -10.00 -5.01
CA ILE A 153 -15.96 -10.42 -5.08
C ILE A 153 -15.85 -11.94 -5.01
N GLU A 154 -15.03 -12.50 -5.89
CA GLU A 154 -14.50 -13.85 -5.79
C GLU A 154 -13.05 -13.76 -5.31
N TYR A 155 -12.65 -14.64 -4.40
CA TYR A 155 -11.28 -14.63 -3.87
C TYR A 155 -10.77 -16.03 -3.57
N LEU A 156 -9.44 -16.14 -3.59
CA LEU A 156 -8.72 -17.33 -3.13
C LEU A 156 -7.77 -16.92 -2.01
N GLU A 157 -7.89 -17.59 -0.86
CA GLU A 157 -6.95 -17.39 0.24
C GLU A 157 -5.60 -18.01 -0.11
N MET A 158 -4.55 -17.22 -0.02
CA MET A 158 -3.21 -17.57 -0.48
C MET A 158 -2.28 -17.96 0.65
N THR A 159 -2.17 -17.10 1.65
CA THR A 159 -1.23 -17.27 2.75
C THR A 159 -1.79 -16.75 4.04
N VAL A 160 -1.37 -17.36 5.13
CA VAL A 160 -1.49 -16.78 6.47
C VAL A 160 -0.11 -16.24 6.83
N GLU A 161 0.03 -14.93 6.91
CA GLU A 161 1.27 -14.29 7.34
C GLU A 161 1.27 -14.12 8.85
N SER A 162 2.39 -14.47 9.47
CA SER A 162 2.62 -14.12 10.87
C SER A 162 3.12 -12.69 10.97
N MET A 163 2.49 -11.92 11.83
CA MET A 163 2.89 -10.56 12.18
C MET A 163 3.58 -10.57 13.53
N GLY A 164 4.55 -9.70 13.74
CA GLY A 164 5.18 -9.59 15.05
C GLY A 164 5.92 -8.27 15.24
N ILE A 165 6.24 -7.98 16.48
CA ILE A 165 7.04 -6.82 16.85
C ILE A 165 8.50 -7.17 16.62
N VAL A 166 9.17 -6.43 15.75
CA VAL A 166 10.60 -6.61 15.49
C VAL A 166 11.35 -5.46 16.14
N VAL A 167 12.33 -5.80 16.97
CA VAL A 167 13.17 -4.85 17.70
C VAL A 167 14.65 -5.12 17.44
N PRO A 168 15.53 -4.10 17.51
CA PRO A 168 16.97 -4.28 17.39
C PRO A 168 17.53 -5.14 18.53
N THR A 169 18.48 -6.04 18.24
CA THR A 169 19.16 -6.87 19.26
C THR A 169 19.91 -6.05 20.29
N GLU A 170 20.45 -4.90 19.88
CA GLU A 170 21.21 -3.98 20.76
C GLU A 170 20.37 -3.42 21.92
N TRP A 171 19.06 -3.58 21.89
CA TRP A 171 18.20 -3.18 23.02
C TRP A 171 18.32 -4.12 24.24
N GLY A 172 19.04 -5.25 24.09
CA GLY A 172 19.37 -6.13 25.19
C GLY A 172 18.19 -6.93 25.76
N PHE A 173 17.15 -7.16 24.97
CA PHE A 173 16.01 -7.97 25.42
C PHE A 173 16.33 -9.48 25.47
N LEU A 174 17.35 -9.92 24.72
CA LEU A 174 17.88 -11.28 24.79
C LEU A 174 19.19 -11.31 25.57
N PRO A 175 19.54 -12.43 26.23
CA PRO A 175 20.88 -12.69 26.71
C PRO A 175 21.94 -12.56 25.60
N GLN A 176 23.15 -12.15 25.95
CA GLN A 176 24.22 -11.89 24.97
C GLN A 176 24.65 -13.12 24.15
N ASP A 177 24.47 -14.30 24.71
CA ASP A 177 24.80 -15.60 24.12
C ASP A 177 23.62 -16.29 23.42
N ALA A 178 22.44 -15.69 23.44
CA ALA A 178 21.26 -16.24 22.77
C ALA A 178 21.30 -15.97 21.25
N ASP A 179 20.89 -16.97 20.46
CA ASP A 179 20.74 -16.83 19.02
C ASP A 179 19.45 -16.06 18.67
N PRO A 180 19.54 -14.85 18.10
CA PRO A 180 18.38 -14.07 17.72
C PRO A 180 17.47 -14.77 16.71
N SER A 181 18.01 -15.64 15.85
CA SER A 181 17.26 -16.33 14.80
C SER A 181 16.21 -17.27 15.35
N LEU A 182 16.42 -17.81 16.54
CA LEU A 182 15.46 -18.70 17.23
C LEU A 182 14.14 -17.99 17.56
N THR A 183 14.15 -16.63 17.66
CA THR A 183 12.94 -15.85 17.91
C THR A 183 11.94 -15.93 16.76
N CYS A 184 12.36 -16.30 15.55
CA CYS A 184 11.45 -16.55 14.43
C CYS A 184 10.47 -17.67 14.68
N GLN A 185 10.90 -18.72 15.42
CA GLN A 185 10.08 -19.87 15.77
C GLN A 185 9.40 -19.68 17.13
N HIS A 186 10.09 -19.04 18.06
CA HIS A 186 9.66 -18.77 19.42
C HIS A 186 9.80 -17.28 19.74
N PRO A 187 8.81 -16.45 19.32
CA PRO A 187 8.89 -15.00 19.55
C PRO A 187 9.04 -14.68 21.03
N LEU A 188 9.98 -13.78 21.35
CA LEU A 188 10.24 -13.38 22.72
C LEU A 188 9.02 -12.64 23.29
N PRO A 189 8.41 -13.11 24.38
CA PRO A 189 7.33 -12.38 25.02
C PRO A 189 7.86 -11.10 25.65
N ILE A 190 7.23 -9.96 25.32
CA ILE A 190 7.56 -8.65 25.87
C ILE A 190 6.32 -7.97 26.44
N THR A 191 6.53 -6.99 27.29
CA THR A 191 5.50 -6.12 27.84
C THR A 191 5.50 -4.74 27.17
N ALA A 192 4.40 -4.00 27.30
CA ALA A 192 4.30 -2.65 26.78
C ALA A 192 5.37 -1.70 27.37
N ASP A 193 5.69 -1.88 28.66
CA ASP A 193 6.70 -1.06 29.33
C ASP A 193 8.11 -1.16 28.72
N MET A 194 8.43 -2.32 28.13
CA MET A 194 9.71 -2.51 27.42
C MET A 194 9.82 -1.68 26.15
N LEU A 195 8.68 -1.26 25.58
CA LEU A 195 8.60 -0.42 24.38
C LEU A 195 8.39 1.07 24.70
N ASN A 196 8.00 1.41 25.94
CA ASN A 196 7.77 2.79 26.34
C ASN A 196 9.02 3.66 26.19
N GLY A 197 8.85 4.84 25.60
CA GLY A 197 9.93 5.80 25.36
C GLY A 197 10.88 5.40 24.24
N ARG A 198 10.71 4.24 23.61
CA ARG A 198 11.51 3.78 22.48
C ARG A 198 11.10 4.42 21.17
N ASP A 199 12.05 4.58 20.28
CA ASP A 199 11.79 5.06 18.91
C ASP A 199 10.99 4.02 18.11
N VAL A 200 10.01 4.49 17.34
CA VAL A 200 9.10 3.63 16.59
C VAL A 200 9.14 3.94 15.09
N ILE A 201 9.09 2.89 14.28
CA ILE A 201 8.99 3.00 12.84
C ILE A 201 7.59 2.53 12.43
N ILE A 202 6.75 3.46 11.99
CA ILE A 202 5.36 3.17 11.60
C ILE A 202 5.32 2.79 10.14
N PRO A 203 4.77 1.62 9.78
CA PRO A 203 4.50 1.28 8.39
C PRO A 203 3.58 2.31 7.77
N GLY A 204 3.85 2.73 6.54
CA GLY A 204 2.94 3.62 5.83
C GLY A 204 1.64 2.92 5.44
N ARG A 205 0.62 3.71 5.11
CA ARG A 205 -0.73 3.23 4.73
C ARG A 205 -0.74 2.23 3.58
N SER A 206 0.27 2.26 2.72
CA SER A 206 0.40 1.34 1.59
C SER A 206 0.48 -0.13 1.97
N THR A 207 0.79 -0.44 3.22
CA THR A 207 0.98 -1.83 3.68
C THR A 207 -0.21 -2.41 4.44
N GLY A 208 -1.20 -1.58 4.82
CA GLY A 208 -2.31 -1.96 5.69
C GLY A 208 -1.89 -2.48 7.09
N ALA A 209 -0.58 -2.56 7.36
CA ALA A 209 -0.04 -2.97 8.66
C ALA A 209 -0.08 -1.82 9.68
N ASP A 210 -0.16 -0.58 9.20
CA ASP A 210 -0.24 0.62 10.02
C ASP A 210 -1.46 0.62 10.93
N ILE A 211 -2.64 0.22 10.44
CA ILE A 211 -3.88 0.20 11.22
C ILE A 211 -3.73 -0.73 12.41
N THR A 212 -3.34 -1.99 12.17
CA THR A 212 -3.15 -2.99 13.23
C THR A 212 -2.08 -2.56 14.23
N PHE A 213 -1.02 -1.90 13.74
CA PHE A 213 0.05 -1.41 14.59
C PHE A 213 -0.40 -0.23 15.46
N MET A 214 -1.13 0.74 14.88
CA MET A 214 -1.66 1.88 15.63
C MET A 214 -2.72 1.46 16.66
N GLU A 215 -3.57 0.49 16.32
CA GLU A 215 -4.52 -0.12 17.27
C GLU A 215 -3.79 -0.76 18.45
N MET A 216 -2.71 -1.49 18.18
CA MET A 216 -1.87 -2.08 19.20
C MET A 216 -1.26 -1.03 20.12
N LEU A 217 -0.63 0.00 19.56
CA LEU A 217 0.01 1.07 20.32
C LEU A 217 -1.01 1.79 21.20
N SER A 218 -2.21 2.06 20.68
CA SER A 218 -3.31 2.69 21.42
C SER A 218 -3.84 1.80 22.54
N LYS A 219 -4.06 0.51 22.25
CA LYS A 219 -4.59 -0.45 23.22
C LYS A 219 -3.72 -0.58 24.47
N TYR A 220 -2.41 -0.52 24.30
CA TYR A 220 -1.45 -0.63 25.39
C TYR A 220 -0.95 0.71 25.93
N ASN A 221 -1.49 1.82 25.44
CA ASN A 221 -1.09 3.18 25.82
C ASN A 221 0.43 3.41 25.76
N ILE A 222 1.08 2.85 24.74
CA ILE A 222 2.53 2.94 24.56
C ILE A 222 2.88 4.37 24.13
N GLN A 223 3.74 5.01 24.90
CA GLN A 223 4.35 6.30 24.55
C GLN A 223 5.63 6.03 23.75
N PHE A 224 5.82 6.74 22.65
CA PHE A 224 7.03 6.57 21.82
C PHE A 224 8.01 7.73 22.01
N GLY A 225 9.27 7.45 21.71
CA GLY A 225 10.29 8.45 21.49
C GLY A 225 10.11 9.15 20.13
N ARG A 226 11.07 8.99 19.24
CA ARG A 226 10.92 9.46 17.84
C ARG A 226 10.00 8.58 17.04
N VAL A 227 9.27 9.20 16.11
CA VAL A 227 8.42 8.50 15.14
C VAL A 227 9.01 8.66 13.75
N ILE A 228 9.29 7.54 13.09
CA ILE A 228 9.68 7.49 11.68
C ILE A 228 8.55 6.80 10.91
N THR A 229 8.08 7.39 9.82
CA THR A 229 7.09 6.75 8.94
C THR A 229 7.78 6.29 7.66
N ALA A 230 7.61 5.01 7.30
CA ALA A 230 8.19 4.43 6.10
C ALA A 230 7.11 3.76 5.24
N ASN A 231 6.87 4.29 4.04
CA ASN A 231 5.88 3.77 3.09
C ASN A 231 6.38 2.56 2.28
N ASN A 232 7.61 2.14 2.51
CA ASN A 232 8.23 1.02 1.82
C ASN A 232 8.76 0.02 2.84
N MET A 233 8.34 -1.24 2.72
CA MET A 233 8.71 -2.30 3.66
C MET A 233 10.20 -2.66 3.62
N ILE A 234 10.88 -2.48 2.49
CA ILE A 234 12.32 -2.72 2.37
C ILE A 234 13.05 -1.69 3.22
N ILE A 235 12.75 -0.41 3.02
CA ILE A 235 13.33 0.69 3.82
C ILE A 235 13.00 0.50 5.30
N LEU A 236 11.74 0.15 5.63
CA LEU A 236 11.34 -0.06 7.01
C LEU A 236 12.18 -1.15 7.69
N ARG A 237 12.40 -2.28 7.01
CA ARG A 237 13.23 -3.39 7.53
C ARG A 237 14.68 -2.96 7.74
N GLU A 238 15.25 -2.19 6.81
CA GLU A 238 16.59 -1.62 6.96
C GLU A 238 16.68 -0.65 8.14
N LEU A 239 15.69 0.24 8.32
CA LEU A 239 15.69 1.16 9.46
C LEU A 239 15.69 0.43 10.82
N ILE A 240 14.93 -0.67 10.95
CA ILE A 240 14.96 -1.50 12.17
C ILE A 240 16.35 -2.15 12.34
N GLN A 241 16.90 -2.69 11.26
CA GLN A 241 18.21 -3.36 11.25
C GLN A 241 19.35 -2.43 11.69
N TYR A 242 19.24 -1.11 11.37
CA TYR A 242 20.17 -0.07 11.81
C TYR A 242 19.85 0.51 13.19
N GLY A 243 18.96 -0.11 13.96
CA GLY A 243 18.69 0.30 15.33
C GLY A 243 17.81 1.53 15.51
N LEU A 244 17.20 2.06 14.43
CA LEU A 244 16.46 3.32 14.45
C LEU A 244 15.09 3.23 15.15
N GLY A 245 14.65 2.04 15.53
CA GLY A 245 13.39 1.85 16.24
C GLY A 245 12.82 0.45 16.04
N TYR A 246 11.67 0.20 16.66
CA TYR A 246 10.90 -1.04 16.50
C TYR A 246 9.74 -0.84 15.54
N SER A 247 9.21 -1.94 15.02
CA SER A 247 8.00 -1.93 14.20
C SER A 247 7.22 -3.23 14.32
N PHE A 248 5.97 -3.22 13.83
CA PHE A 248 5.13 -4.40 13.70
C PHE A 248 5.01 -4.77 12.23
N ILE A 249 5.63 -5.88 11.84
CA ILE A 249 5.76 -6.26 10.44
C ILE A 249 5.42 -7.72 10.21
N SER A 250 5.15 -8.07 8.95
CA SER A 250 5.03 -9.46 8.51
C SER A 250 6.39 -10.17 8.60
N VAL A 251 6.39 -11.35 9.22
CA VAL A 251 7.57 -12.16 9.48
C VAL A 251 7.41 -13.52 8.82
N ASN A 252 7.77 -13.61 7.54
CA ASN A 252 7.75 -14.86 6.79
C ASN A 252 9.06 -15.62 7.02
N LYS A 253 9.19 -16.26 8.20
CA LYS A 253 10.36 -17.06 8.61
C LYS A 253 11.72 -16.33 8.61
N GLN A 254 11.77 -15.03 8.28
CA GLN A 254 12.98 -14.23 8.26
C GLN A 254 12.76 -12.87 8.90
N ILE A 255 13.51 -12.57 9.92
CA ILE A 255 13.62 -11.23 10.51
C ILE A 255 14.81 -10.48 9.89
N PRO A 256 14.83 -9.14 9.94
CA PRO A 256 16.01 -8.36 9.58
C PRO A 256 17.23 -8.79 10.41
N ARG A 257 18.42 -8.64 9.84
CA ARG A 257 19.66 -8.91 10.59
C ARG A 257 19.72 -8.02 11.84
N ASN A 258 20.41 -8.48 12.87
CA ASN A 258 20.55 -7.76 14.14
C ASN A 258 19.20 -7.38 14.78
N CYS A 259 18.19 -8.19 14.57
CA CYS A 259 16.86 -8.00 15.13
C CYS A 259 16.35 -9.26 15.80
N ILE A 260 15.37 -9.10 16.65
CA ILE A 260 14.61 -10.20 17.27
C ILE A 260 13.13 -10.01 17.02
N LEU A 261 12.42 -11.13 16.94
CA LEU A 261 10.98 -11.17 16.89
C LEU A 261 10.40 -11.25 18.29
N CYS A 262 9.49 -10.35 18.59
CA CYS A 262 8.80 -10.29 19.87
C CYS A 262 7.29 -10.49 19.70
N SER A 263 6.66 -10.99 20.75
CA SER A 263 5.21 -11.14 20.87
C SER A 263 4.69 -10.39 22.08
N MET A 264 3.44 -9.88 21.98
CA MET A 264 2.70 -9.33 23.11
C MET A 264 1.36 -10.03 23.25
N PRO A 265 0.89 -10.30 24.48
CA PRO A 265 -0.40 -10.93 24.71
C PRO A 265 -1.56 -10.16 24.06
N GLY A 266 -2.51 -10.85 23.46
CA GLY A 266 -3.73 -10.24 22.91
C GLY A 266 -3.55 -9.41 21.63
N ILE A 267 -2.40 -9.53 20.95
CA ILE A 267 -2.19 -8.98 19.59
C ILE A 267 -2.44 -10.10 18.59
N SER A 268 -3.31 -9.85 17.61
CA SER A 268 -3.47 -10.77 16.49
C SER A 268 -2.22 -10.77 15.64
N SER A 269 -1.58 -11.94 15.54
CA SER A 269 -0.34 -12.11 14.77
C SER A 269 -0.57 -12.66 13.38
N LYS A 270 -1.81 -12.65 12.87
CA LYS A 270 -2.12 -13.29 11.58
C LYS A 270 -2.79 -12.33 10.61
N ARG A 271 -2.29 -12.31 9.38
CA ARG A 271 -2.93 -11.64 8.24
C ARG A 271 -3.13 -12.66 7.12
N ILE A 272 -4.26 -12.55 6.43
CA ILE A 272 -4.58 -13.45 5.31
C ILE A 272 -4.35 -12.70 4.01
N GLY A 273 -3.36 -13.16 3.25
CA GLY A 273 -3.16 -12.73 1.87
C GLY A 273 -4.13 -13.44 0.94
N ARG A 274 -4.71 -12.70 0.00
CA ARG A 274 -5.70 -13.20 -0.96
C ARG A 274 -5.38 -12.74 -2.37
N CYS A 275 -5.78 -13.51 -3.37
CA CYS A 275 -6.12 -13.01 -4.69
C CYS A 275 -7.61 -12.76 -4.76
N ALA A 276 -8.02 -11.58 -5.22
CA ALA A 276 -9.42 -11.22 -5.32
C ALA A 276 -9.71 -10.49 -6.64
N TYR A 277 -10.90 -10.70 -7.18
CA TYR A 277 -11.37 -10.09 -8.42
C TYR A 277 -12.89 -9.99 -8.42
N ILE A 278 -13.46 -9.17 -9.31
CA ILE A 278 -14.92 -9.03 -9.44
C ILE A 278 -15.48 -10.27 -10.12
N ARG A 279 -16.51 -10.87 -9.53
CA ARG A 279 -17.16 -12.10 -10.03
C ARG A 279 -17.74 -11.96 -11.43
N SER A 280 -18.25 -10.80 -11.78
CA SER A 280 -18.81 -10.49 -13.10
C SER A 280 -17.77 -9.98 -14.11
N HIS A 281 -16.46 -10.12 -13.81
CA HIS A 281 -15.40 -9.67 -14.71
C HIS A 281 -15.46 -10.41 -16.06
N PRO A 282 -15.32 -9.71 -17.23
CA PRO A 282 -15.38 -10.35 -18.55
C PRO A 282 -14.41 -11.51 -18.73
N HIS A 283 -13.26 -11.45 -18.07
CA HIS A 283 -12.19 -12.45 -18.13
C HIS A 283 -12.02 -13.22 -16.82
N VAL A 284 -13.12 -13.50 -16.12
CA VAL A 284 -13.10 -14.14 -14.80
C VAL A 284 -12.35 -15.48 -14.79
N GLU A 285 -12.46 -16.27 -15.86
CA GLU A 285 -11.77 -17.57 -15.94
C GLU A 285 -10.26 -17.41 -16.02
N LEU A 286 -9.75 -16.41 -16.75
CA LEU A 286 -8.32 -16.08 -16.79
C LEU A 286 -7.83 -15.62 -15.42
N LEU A 287 -8.62 -14.82 -14.71
CA LEU A 287 -8.28 -14.34 -13.36
C LEU A 287 -8.26 -15.49 -12.35
N ARG A 288 -9.18 -16.45 -12.49
CA ARG A 288 -9.22 -17.65 -11.65
C ARG A 288 -8.01 -18.54 -11.88
N GLU A 289 -7.65 -18.76 -13.14
CA GLU A 289 -6.47 -19.54 -13.52
C GLU A 289 -5.19 -18.89 -13.03
N LEU A 290 -5.03 -17.57 -13.25
CA LEU A 290 -3.89 -16.80 -12.76
C LEU A 290 -3.78 -16.85 -11.24
N SER A 291 -4.89 -16.73 -10.52
CA SER A 291 -4.93 -16.88 -9.05
C SER A 291 -4.43 -18.26 -8.61
N GLY A 292 -4.82 -19.31 -9.33
CA GLY A 292 -4.32 -20.67 -9.07
C GLY A 292 -2.80 -20.78 -9.27
N MET A 293 -2.25 -20.15 -10.31
CA MET A 293 -0.79 -20.14 -10.56
C MET A 293 -0.03 -19.33 -9.51
N ILE A 294 -0.59 -18.19 -9.07
CA ILE A 294 -0.01 -17.42 -7.95
C ILE A 294 0.02 -18.28 -6.68
N PHE A 295 -1.05 -19.01 -6.41
CA PHE A 295 -1.11 -19.93 -5.25
C PHE A 295 -0.04 -21.03 -5.34
N GLN A 296 0.17 -21.60 -6.52
CA GLN A 296 1.24 -22.59 -6.73
C GLN A 296 2.63 -21.97 -6.54
N SER A 297 2.86 -20.75 -7.04
CA SER A 297 4.14 -20.05 -6.85
C SER A 297 4.45 -19.83 -5.37
N ILE A 298 3.44 -19.53 -4.56
CA ILE A 298 3.60 -19.39 -3.11
C ILE A 298 4.00 -20.71 -2.45
N LYS A 299 3.40 -21.83 -2.87
CA LYS A 299 3.76 -23.15 -2.33
C LYS A 299 5.18 -23.56 -2.67
N LEU A 300 5.68 -23.13 -3.83
CA LEU A 300 7.03 -23.49 -4.28
C LEU A 300 8.11 -22.58 -3.72
N LEU A 301 7.84 -21.30 -3.55
CA LEU A 301 8.81 -20.26 -3.20
C LEU A 301 8.66 -19.72 -1.76
N GLY A 302 7.56 -20.04 -1.09
CA GLY A 302 7.24 -19.63 0.29
C GLY A 302 7.76 -20.61 1.32
#